data_3873e2d86a71cda365705441098301f9
#
_entry.id   3873e2d86a71cda365705441098301f9
#
_cell.length_a   1.000
_cell.length_b   1.000
_cell.length_c   1.000
_cell.angle_alpha   90.00
_cell.angle_beta   90.00
_cell.angle_gamma   90.00
#
_symmetry.space_group_name_H-M   'P 1'
#
loop_
_entity.id
_entity.type
_entity.pdbx_description
1 polymer ?
#
loop_
_entity_poly.entity_id
_entity_poly.type
_entity_poly.pdbx_seq_one_letter_code
_entity_poly.pdbx_strand_id
1 'polypeptide(L)'
;MRMIEGFNKTIDYIESVMKDEIDEKRIMELSGYSYAMFRRIFSILTETTLSEYIRARKLTEAAKQIRETDEKIIEIAFEYGYDSPDSIYAGWK
;
A
#
# COMPACT_ATOMS: atom_id res chain seq x y z
N MET A 1 21.65 -10.83 -3.31
CA MET A 1 21.66 -9.69 -2.40
C MET A 1 21.02 -8.46 -2.98
N ARG A 2 21.37 -8.10 -4.23
CA ARG A 2 20.76 -6.95 -4.89
C ARG A 2 19.25 -7.06 -5.05
N MET A 3 18.75 -8.29 -5.28
CA MET A 3 17.32 -8.51 -5.40
C MET A 3 16.59 -8.19 -4.09
N ILE A 4 17.14 -8.58 -2.95
CA ILE A 4 16.55 -8.30 -1.65
C ILE A 4 16.59 -6.80 -1.34
N GLU A 5 17.70 -6.13 -1.64
CA GLU A 5 17.80 -4.68 -1.47
C GLU A 5 16.78 -3.94 -2.34
N GLY A 6 16.69 -4.31 -3.61
CA GLY A 6 15.71 -3.73 -4.52
C GLY A 6 14.28 -3.99 -4.08
N PHE A 7 14.01 -5.19 -3.59
CA PHE A 7 12.71 -5.55 -3.06
C PHE A 7 12.36 -4.65 -1.86
N ASN A 8 13.27 -4.54 -0.89
CA ASN A 8 13.04 -3.73 0.31
C ASN A 8 12.87 -2.25 -0.01
N LYS A 9 13.68 -1.70 -0.92
CA LYS A 9 13.54 -0.31 -1.37
C LYS A 9 12.19 -0.06 -2.03
N THR A 10 11.72 -1.04 -2.80
CA THR A 10 10.42 -0.95 -3.47
C THR A 10 9.29 -0.95 -2.44
N ILE A 11 9.37 -1.82 -1.43
CA ILE A 11 8.37 -1.84 -0.34
C ILE A 11 8.39 -0.51 0.42
N ASP A 12 9.55 0.04 0.71
CA ASP A 12 9.67 1.35 1.38
C ASP A 12 9.01 2.44 0.53
N TYR A 13 9.22 2.41 -0.78
CA TYR A 13 8.56 3.35 -1.68
C TYR A 13 7.03 3.21 -1.62
N ILE A 14 6.53 1.98 -1.71
CA ILE A 14 5.08 1.71 -1.65
C ILE A 14 4.50 2.23 -0.33
N GLU A 15 5.18 2.00 0.78
CA GLU A 15 4.76 2.51 2.10
C GLU A 15 4.73 4.04 2.12
N SER A 16 5.65 4.69 1.42
CA SER A 16 5.73 6.16 1.39
C SER A 16 4.62 6.81 0.57
N VAL A 17 3.95 6.07 -0.32
CA VAL A 17 2.91 6.60 -1.21
C VAL A 17 1.55 5.97 -0.95
N MET A 18 1.27 5.56 0.28
CA MET A 18 0.01 4.90 0.63
C MET A 18 -1.24 5.74 0.33
N LYS A 19 -1.13 7.06 0.37
CA LYS A 19 -2.25 7.97 0.07
C LYS A 19 -2.31 8.34 -1.41
N ASP A 20 -1.30 7.97 -2.18
CA ASP A 20 -1.16 8.35 -3.58
C ASP A 20 -1.21 7.12 -4.49
N GLU A 21 -1.16 7.35 -5.79
CA GLU A 21 -1.05 6.27 -6.75
C GLU A 21 0.40 5.80 -6.87
N ILE A 22 0.58 4.51 -7.10
CA ILE A 22 1.90 3.93 -7.31
C ILE A 22 2.38 4.24 -8.73
N ASP A 23 3.58 4.78 -8.85
CA ASP A 23 4.23 4.97 -10.15
C ASP A 23 4.96 3.67 -10.51
N GLU A 24 4.44 2.98 -11.52
CA GLU A 24 5.01 1.70 -11.95
C GLU A 24 6.44 1.84 -12.47
N LYS A 25 6.78 2.98 -13.05
CA LYS A 25 8.15 3.24 -13.49
C LYS A 25 9.12 3.27 -12.32
N ARG A 26 8.68 3.84 -11.22
CA ARG A 26 9.50 3.89 -10.00
C ARG A 26 9.73 2.50 -9.44
N ILE A 27 8.72 1.64 -9.49
CA ILE A 27 8.85 0.24 -9.09
C ILE A 27 9.93 -0.45 -9.93
N MET A 28 9.91 -0.25 -11.24
CA MET A 28 10.93 -0.83 -12.12
C MET A 28 12.32 -0.30 -11.80
N GLU A 29 12.46 1.00 -11.56
CA GLU A 29 13.76 1.59 -11.21
C GLU A 29 14.33 1.02 -9.90
N LEU A 30 13.48 0.86 -8.90
CA LEU A 30 13.92 0.41 -7.58
C LEU A 30 14.15 -1.10 -7.51
N SER A 31 13.26 -1.90 -8.10
CA SER A 31 13.32 -3.35 -8.01
C SER A 31 14.15 -4.00 -9.10
N GLY A 32 14.28 -3.33 -10.24
CA GLY A 32 14.90 -3.93 -11.43
C GLY A 32 13.95 -4.82 -12.21
N TYR A 33 12.68 -4.90 -11.83
CA TYR A 33 11.67 -5.73 -12.48
C TYR A 33 10.47 -4.89 -12.90
N SER A 34 9.74 -5.35 -13.94
CA SER A 34 8.47 -4.73 -14.29
C SER A 34 7.50 -4.82 -13.09
N TYR A 35 6.50 -3.97 -13.08
CA TYR A 35 5.49 -4.01 -12.01
C TYR A 35 4.82 -5.37 -11.92
N ALA A 36 4.46 -5.96 -13.07
CA ALA A 36 3.84 -7.29 -13.10
C ALA A 36 4.76 -8.36 -12.49
N MET A 37 6.04 -8.33 -12.83
CA MET A 37 7.00 -9.28 -12.29
C MET A 37 7.23 -9.04 -10.80
N PHE A 38 7.33 -7.77 -10.38
CA PHE A 38 7.48 -7.44 -8.96
C PHE A 38 6.32 -7.98 -8.13
N ARG A 39 5.08 -7.80 -8.61
CA ARG A 39 3.89 -8.34 -7.95
C ARG A 39 3.95 -9.85 -7.78
N ARG A 40 4.45 -10.54 -8.81
CA ARG A 40 4.59 -11.99 -8.79
C ARG A 40 5.64 -12.43 -7.77
N ILE A 41 6.79 -11.77 -7.76
CA ILE A 41 7.84 -12.05 -6.78
C ILE A 41 7.34 -11.79 -5.37
N PHE A 42 6.63 -10.68 -5.17
CA PHE A 42 6.04 -10.36 -3.88
C PHE A 42 5.13 -11.49 -3.38
N SER A 43 4.25 -11.99 -4.25
CA SER A 43 3.31 -13.05 -3.88
C SER A 43 4.03 -14.35 -3.52
N ILE A 44 5.09 -14.68 -4.23
CA ILE A 44 5.89 -15.88 -3.95
C ILE A 44 6.57 -15.75 -2.58
N LEU A 45 7.13 -14.58 -2.28
CA LEU A 45 7.89 -14.39 -1.04
C LEU A 45 7.01 -14.23 0.19
N THR A 46 5.85 -13.63 0.05
CA THR A 46 4.99 -13.26 1.19
C THR A 46 3.74 -14.13 1.33
N GLU A 47 3.43 -14.94 0.32
CA GLU A 47 2.22 -15.77 0.27
C GLU A 47 0.92 -14.95 0.26
N THR A 48 1.01 -13.67 -0.07
CA THR A 48 -0.16 -12.79 -0.23
C THR A 48 0.04 -11.93 -1.48
N THR A 49 -1.04 -11.36 -2.00
CA THR A 49 -0.92 -10.48 -3.16
C THR A 49 -0.48 -9.08 -2.72
N LEU A 50 0.19 -8.37 -3.62
CA LEU A 50 0.58 -6.99 -3.35
C LEU A 50 -0.66 -6.12 -3.10
N SER A 51 -1.74 -6.35 -3.84
CA SER A 51 -3.00 -5.62 -3.66
C SER A 51 -3.58 -5.81 -2.26
N GLU A 52 -3.59 -7.04 -1.76
CA GLU A 52 -4.05 -7.34 -0.41
C GLU A 52 -3.16 -6.70 0.66
N TYR A 53 -1.85 -6.75 0.44
CA TYR A 53 -0.89 -6.11 1.34
C TYR A 53 -1.14 -4.61 1.44
N ILE A 54 -1.24 -3.93 0.29
CA ILE A 54 -1.47 -2.48 0.23
C ILE A 54 -2.79 -2.13 0.92
N ARG A 55 -3.85 -2.89 0.63
CA ARG A 55 -5.16 -2.67 1.24
C ARG A 55 -5.09 -2.78 2.76
N ALA A 56 -4.45 -3.83 3.28
CA ALA A 56 -4.31 -4.03 4.71
C ALA A 56 -3.51 -2.91 5.36
N ARG A 57 -2.44 -2.46 4.72
CA ARG A 57 -1.61 -1.36 5.24
C ARG A 57 -2.37 -0.04 5.24
N LYS A 58 -3.12 0.26 4.17
CA LYS A 58 -3.95 1.47 4.12
C LYS A 58 -4.97 1.49 5.25
N LEU A 59 -5.63 0.36 5.50
CA LEU A 59 -6.61 0.27 6.58
C LEU A 59 -5.97 0.45 7.95
N THR A 60 -4.80 -0.13 8.17
CA THR A 60 -4.05 0.01 9.42
C THR A 60 -3.66 1.47 9.66
N GLU A 61 -3.11 2.13 8.64
CA GLU A 61 -2.70 3.53 8.76
C GLU A 61 -3.91 4.46 8.95
N ALA A 62 -5.00 4.21 8.23
CA ALA A 62 -6.22 4.98 8.38
C ALA A 62 -6.81 4.82 9.79
N ALA A 63 -6.84 3.60 10.31
CA ALA A 63 -7.33 3.35 11.67
C ALA A 63 -6.48 4.06 12.72
N LYS A 64 -5.16 4.06 12.53
CA LYS A 64 -4.23 4.76 13.40
C LYS A 64 -4.50 6.27 13.39
N GLN A 65 -4.69 6.84 12.21
CA GLN A 65 -4.98 8.26 12.06
C GLN A 65 -6.32 8.63 12.72
N ILE A 66 -7.34 7.80 12.58
CA ILE A 66 -8.64 8.00 13.24
C ILE A 66 -8.48 8.06 14.76
N ARG A 67 -7.64 7.20 15.34
CA ARG A 67 -7.42 7.16 16.79
C ARG A 67 -6.56 8.30 17.30
N GLU A 68 -5.62 8.79 16.51
CA GLU A 68 -4.60 9.75 16.93
C GLU A 68 -4.90 11.20 16.57
N THR A 69 -5.93 11.46 15.77
CA THR A 69 -6.26 12.80 15.33
C THR A 69 -7.74 13.10 15.55
N ASP A 70 -8.10 14.38 15.47
CA ASP A 70 -9.50 14.83 15.52
C ASP A 70 -10.14 14.91 14.14
N GLU A 71 -9.46 14.43 13.11
CA GLU A 71 -9.97 14.45 11.75
C GLU A 71 -11.21 13.56 11.64
N LYS A 72 -12.15 13.97 10.78
CA LYS A 72 -13.36 13.20 10.53
C LYS A 72 -13.02 11.94 9.72
N ILE A 73 -13.71 10.85 10.02
CA ILE A 73 -13.52 9.56 9.33
C ILE A 73 -13.64 9.73 7.81
N ILE A 74 -14.60 10.53 7.34
CA ILE A 74 -14.80 10.74 5.90
C ILE A 74 -13.60 11.40 5.24
N GLU A 75 -12.97 12.37 5.92
CA GLU A 75 -11.78 13.05 5.41
C GLU A 75 -10.60 12.08 5.31
N ILE A 76 -10.40 11.26 6.33
CA ILE A 76 -9.36 10.25 6.35
C ILE A 76 -9.60 9.22 5.25
N ALA A 77 -10.84 8.78 5.08
CA ALA A 77 -11.20 7.82 4.03
C ALA A 77 -10.82 8.35 2.65
N PHE A 78 -11.14 9.62 2.36
CA PHE A 78 -10.79 10.23 1.08
C PHE A 78 -9.28 10.34 0.87
N GLU A 79 -8.51 10.62 1.91
CA GLU A 79 -7.04 10.66 1.81
C GLU A 79 -6.45 9.32 1.36
N TYR A 80 -7.09 8.21 1.74
CA TYR A 80 -6.63 6.87 1.38
C TYR A 80 -7.35 6.29 0.16
N GLY A 81 -8.12 7.12 -0.55
CA GLY A 81 -8.75 6.71 -1.81
C GLY A 81 -10.07 5.98 -1.68
N TYR A 82 -10.72 6.02 -0.53
CA TYR A 82 -12.05 5.44 -0.35
C TYR A 82 -13.12 6.48 -0.71
N ASP A 83 -14.17 6.04 -1.41
CA ASP A 83 -15.23 6.93 -1.86
C ASP A 83 -16.18 7.35 -0.74
N SER A 84 -16.27 6.56 0.32
CA SER A 84 -17.21 6.80 1.40
C SER A 84 -16.74 6.11 2.68
N PRO A 85 -17.28 6.51 3.85
CA PRO A 85 -16.98 5.81 5.10
C PRO A 85 -17.34 4.33 5.06
N ASP A 86 -18.40 3.97 4.33
CA ASP A 86 -18.83 2.57 4.19
C ASP A 86 -17.75 1.70 3.56
N SER A 87 -17.02 2.24 2.59
CA SER A 87 -15.94 1.52 1.94
C SER A 87 -14.81 1.17 2.90
N ILE A 88 -14.45 2.09 3.80
CA ILE A 88 -13.40 1.83 4.78
C ILE A 88 -13.87 0.84 5.85
N TYR A 89 -15.12 0.94 6.30
CA TYR A 89 -15.68 -0.01 7.24
C TYR A 89 -15.77 -1.43 6.66
N ALA A 90 -16.18 -1.54 5.41
CA ALA A 90 -16.24 -2.83 4.72
C ALA A 90 -14.85 -3.49 4.67
N GLY A 91 -13.80 -2.71 4.53
CA GLY A 91 -12.43 -3.21 4.50
C GLY A 91 -11.96 -3.79 5.83
N TRP A 92 -12.58 -3.41 6.95
CA TRP A 92 -12.20 -3.91 8.28
C TRP A 92 -12.82 -5.26 8.63
N LYS A 93 -13.76 -5.70 7.83
CA LYS A 93 -14.39 -7.00 8.01
C LYS A 93 -13.65 -8.06 7.22
#